data_7c64fec1e613143ca48bed6819ff712a
#
_entry.id   7c64fec1e613143ca48bed6819ff712a
#
_cell.length_a   1.000
_cell.length_b   1.000
_cell.length_c   1.000
_cell.angle_alpha   90.00
_cell.angle_beta   90.00
_cell.angle_gamma   90.00
#
_symmetry.space_group_name_H-M   'P 1'
#
loop_
_entity.id
_entity.type
_entity.pdbx_description
1 polymer ?
#
loop_
_entity_poly.entity_id
_entity_poly.type
_entity_poly.pdbx_seq_one_letter_code
_entity_poly.pdbx_strand_id
1 'polypeptide(L)'
;MERVVITGMGVVSPIGNDIKTFWNNLIKGESGIVNIDTFDVTNHKTKIAGIVQDFDADEVLGKKEARRLDRFSQFALAAAEQAWSDSKLDLDRIDVERLGVYVGSGIGGIETLIENVDAFRQKGPRRVSPTLVPAIMSNAAAAQISIKWNAMGPSMSPVSACAIGNTAIGEAFRLIRYGEADVIFAGGTESAIIDLSIASFGNATALSTRNDNPTKASRPFDENRDGFVMSEGAGILILESLSHALRREAKIYAEVIGYGASSDAHHIVATHPEGKGAYLAMRSALKNANISPEEVDVISAHATSTKVGDISETMAIKQLFGKQAYQIPVTANKSMLGHMLGAAGGVEAIALAMSLKEGIVPPTINLENPDPLCDLDYVPSVARQVKINIGLSNSFGFGGHNAAIVLKKYE
;
A
#
# COMPACT_ATOMS: atom_id res chain seq x y z
N MET A 1 20.54 -18.84 -3.10
CA MET A 1 19.58 -17.83 -2.65
C MET A 1 18.21 -18.47 -2.56
N GLU A 2 17.50 -18.23 -1.46
CA GLU A 2 16.18 -18.81 -1.21
C GLU A 2 15.11 -18.13 -2.11
N ARG A 3 14.12 -18.90 -2.56
CA ARG A 3 12.93 -18.35 -3.21
C ARG A 3 11.97 -17.84 -2.14
N VAL A 4 11.23 -16.77 -2.44
CA VAL A 4 10.36 -16.10 -1.45
C VAL A 4 8.92 -16.08 -1.96
N VAL A 5 8.01 -16.60 -1.16
CA VAL A 5 6.60 -16.76 -1.53
C VAL A 5 5.67 -16.03 -0.57
N ILE A 6 4.47 -15.69 -1.05
CA ILE A 6 3.40 -15.10 -0.26
C ILE A 6 2.47 -16.24 0.18
N THR A 7 2.37 -16.47 1.49
CA THR A 7 1.56 -17.56 2.06
C THR A 7 0.35 -17.08 2.83
N GLY A 8 0.28 -15.80 3.19
CA GLY A 8 -0.85 -15.19 3.87
C GLY A 8 -1.02 -13.73 3.51
N MET A 9 -2.25 -13.25 3.53
CA MET A 9 -2.59 -11.86 3.21
C MET A 9 -3.71 -11.36 4.12
N GLY A 10 -3.64 -10.07 4.49
CA GLY A 10 -4.68 -9.40 5.24
C GLY A 10 -4.80 -7.95 4.83
N VAL A 11 -6.02 -7.44 4.79
CA VAL A 11 -6.35 -6.10 4.31
C VAL A 11 -7.41 -5.44 5.16
N VAL A 12 -7.22 -4.15 5.40
CA VAL A 12 -8.24 -3.22 5.90
C VAL A 12 -8.27 -2.05 4.93
N SER A 13 -9.40 -1.78 4.30
CA SER A 13 -9.50 -0.78 3.23
C SER A 13 -10.90 -0.17 3.11
N PRO A 14 -11.06 0.96 2.42
CA PRO A 14 -12.37 1.59 2.19
C PRO A 14 -13.38 0.72 1.42
N ILE A 15 -12.93 -0.32 0.72
CA ILE A 15 -13.81 -1.20 -0.06
C ILE A 15 -13.92 -2.62 0.52
N GLY A 16 -13.37 -2.84 1.71
CA GLY A 16 -13.51 -4.14 2.42
C GLY A 16 -12.40 -4.36 3.43
N ASN A 17 -12.79 -5.02 4.53
CA ASN A 17 -11.93 -5.29 5.68
C ASN A 17 -11.52 -6.78 5.75
N ASP A 18 -11.64 -7.52 4.66
CA ASP A 18 -11.12 -8.86 4.46
C ASP A 18 -10.80 -9.07 2.96
N ILE A 19 -9.95 -10.05 2.66
CA ILE A 19 -9.46 -10.33 1.30
C ILE A 19 -10.60 -10.61 0.32
N LYS A 20 -11.63 -11.36 0.73
CA LYS A 20 -12.73 -11.75 -0.16
C LYS A 20 -13.60 -10.55 -0.53
N THR A 21 -14.00 -9.76 0.46
CA THR A 21 -14.81 -8.55 0.25
C THR A 21 -14.01 -7.53 -0.55
N PHE A 22 -12.76 -7.26 -0.16
CA PHE A 22 -11.86 -6.37 -0.87
C PHE A 22 -11.71 -6.76 -2.35
N TRP A 23 -11.37 -8.01 -2.64
CA TRP A 23 -11.17 -8.47 -4.01
C TRP A 23 -12.44 -8.39 -4.85
N ASN A 24 -13.58 -8.84 -4.30
CA ASN A 24 -14.85 -8.78 -5.01
C ASN A 24 -15.26 -7.35 -5.37
N ASN A 25 -15.05 -6.40 -4.46
CA ASN A 25 -15.39 -4.99 -4.71
C ASN A 25 -14.38 -4.35 -5.68
N LEU A 26 -13.09 -4.72 -5.58
CA LEU A 26 -12.05 -4.23 -6.47
C LEU A 26 -12.32 -4.61 -7.94
N ILE A 27 -12.65 -5.88 -8.22
CA ILE A 27 -12.94 -6.34 -9.59
C ILE A 27 -14.28 -5.83 -10.14
N LYS A 28 -15.22 -5.44 -9.26
CA LYS A 28 -16.46 -4.77 -9.67
C LYS A 28 -16.28 -3.29 -9.96
N GLY A 29 -15.16 -2.70 -9.57
CA GLY A 29 -14.95 -1.26 -9.72
C GLY A 29 -15.68 -0.43 -8.66
N GLU A 30 -15.92 -0.96 -7.47
CA GLU A 30 -16.59 -0.24 -6.38
C GLU A 30 -15.66 0.82 -5.80
N SER A 31 -16.16 2.04 -5.63
CA SER A 31 -15.39 3.14 -5.03
C SER A 31 -15.64 3.24 -3.53
N GLY A 32 -14.55 3.30 -2.76
CA GLY A 32 -14.59 3.54 -1.31
C GLY A 32 -14.47 5.02 -0.91
N ILE A 33 -14.59 5.95 -1.88
CA ILE A 33 -14.48 7.38 -1.61
C ILE A 33 -15.83 7.94 -1.15
N VAL A 34 -15.82 8.59 0.00
CA VAL A 34 -17.02 9.15 0.67
C VAL A 34 -16.78 10.60 1.10
N ASN A 35 -17.85 11.28 1.51
CA ASN A 35 -17.72 12.56 2.22
C ASN A 35 -17.15 12.33 3.62
N ILE A 36 -16.25 13.21 4.06
CA ILE A 36 -15.72 13.20 5.42
C ILE A 36 -16.81 13.68 6.37
N ASP A 37 -17.14 12.87 7.37
CA ASP A 37 -18.13 13.13 8.42
C ASP A 37 -17.53 13.01 9.85
N THR A 38 -16.26 12.66 9.95
CA THR A 38 -15.55 12.47 11.24
C THR A 38 -15.12 13.77 11.91
N PHE A 39 -15.05 14.88 11.14
CA PHE A 39 -14.75 16.23 11.63
C PHE A 39 -15.39 17.30 10.73
N ASP A 40 -15.44 18.56 11.19
CA ASP A 40 -16.01 19.67 10.43
C ASP A 40 -15.12 20.06 9.23
N VAL A 41 -15.62 19.82 8.03
CA VAL A 41 -14.96 20.15 6.75
C VAL A 41 -15.46 21.44 6.09
N THR A 42 -16.26 22.25 6.79
CA THR A 42 -16.92 23.45 6.21
C THR A 42 -15.91 24.37 5.54
N ASN A 43 -14.77 24.59 6.16
CA ASN A 43 -13.71 25.50 5.69
C ASN A 43 -12.62 24.79 4.86
N HIS A 44 -12.72 23.48 4.62
CA HIS A 44 -11.75 22.74 3.83
C HIS A 44 -12.06 22.80 2.34
N LYS A 45 -11.03 22.88 1.51
CA LYS A 45 -11.15 22.80 0.05
C LYS A 45 -11.55 21.38 -0.38
N THR A 46 -10.98 20.36 0.28
CA THR A 46 -11.30 18.95 0.06
C THR A 46 -12.17 18.46 1.21
N LYS A 47 -13.29 17.80 0.88
CA LYS A 47 -14.29 17.30 1.83
C LYS A 47 -14.57 15.81 1.66
N ILE A 48 -13.68 15.12 0.96
CA ILE A 48 -13.81 13.71 0.59
C ILE A 48 -12.54 12.93 0.96
N ALA A 49 -12.72 11.65 1.28
CA ALA A 49 -11.63 10.73 1.57
C ALA A 49 -12.05 9.27 1.34
N GLY A 50 -11.10 8.37 1.23
CA GLY A 50 -11.32 6.93 1.31
C GLY A 50 -11.27 6.49 2.76
N ILE A 51 -12.42 6.38 3.39
CA ILE A 51 -12.55 6.06 4.83
C ILE A 51 -12.90 4.59 4.99
N VAL A 52 -12.17 3.91 5.88
CA VAL A 52 -12.49 2.52 6.25
C VAL A 52 -13.82 2.49 6.99
N GLN A 53 -14.77 1.75 6.41
CA GLN A 53 -16.12 1.55 6.96
C GLN A 53 -16.18 0.24 7.76
N ASP A 54 -17.13 0.16 8.71
CA ASP A 54 -17.44 -1.05 9.46
C ASP A 54 -16.23 -1.70 10.16
N PHE A 55 -15.32 -0.87 10.70
CA PHE A 55 -14.18 -1.31 11.48
C PHE A 55 -14.33 -0.92 12.95
N ASP A 56 -14.61 -1.90 13.80
CA ASP A 56 -14.62 -1.75 15.26
C ASP A 56 -13.36 -2.38 15.85
N ALA A 57 -12.44 -1.52 16.30
CA ALA A 57 -11.20 -1.97 16.91
C ALA A 57 -11.41 -2.72 18.24
N ASP A 58 -12.45 -2.38 19.00
CA ASP A 58 -12.79 -3.04 20.28
C ASP A 58 -13.24 -4.51 20.02
N GLU A 59 -13.95 -4.75 18.92
CA GLU A 59 -14.36 -6.11 18.52
C GLU A 59 -13.18 -6.94 17.97
N VAL A 60 -12.35 -6.31 17.11
CA VAL A 60 -11.28 -7.02 16.40
C VAL A 60 -10.07 -7.30 17.30
N LEU A 61 -9.67 -6.33 18.14
CA LEU A 61 -8.44 -6.41 18.94
C LEU A 61 -8.71 -6.62 20.43
N GLY A 62 -9.94 -6.40 20.87
CA GLY A 62 -10.31 -6.32 22.27
C GLY A 62 -10.10 -4.93 22.86
N LYS A 63 -11.07 -4.49 23.66
CA LYS A 63 -11.19 -3.12 24.21
C LYS A 63 -9.95 -2.59 24.93
N LYS A 64 -9.21 -3.45 25.64
CA LYS A 64 -8.01 -3.05 26.40
C LYS A 64 -6.84 -2.74 25.48
N GLU A 65 -6.68 -3.49 24.40
CA GLU A 65 -5.62 -3.34 23.42
C GLU A 65 -5.93 -2.15 22.50
N ALA A 66 -7.12 -2.10 21.93
CA ALA A 66 -7.56 -1.04 21.02
C ALA A 66 -7.32 0.38 21.60
N ARG A 67 -7.67 0.61 22.87
CA ARG A 67 -7.51 1.92 23.53
C ARG A 67 -6.08 2.41 23.73
N ARG A 68 -5.08 1.56 23.53
CA ARG A 68 -3.66 1.89 23.71
C ARG A 68 -2.96 2.19 22.40
N LEU A 69 -3.63 1.97 21.30
CA LEU A 69 -3.09 2.04 19.95
C LEU A 69 -3.71 3.19 19.20
N ASP A 70 -2.87 3.91 18.45
CA ASP A 70 -3.37 4.79 17.40
C ASP A 70 -4.01 3.96 16.26
N ARG A 71 -4.95 4.56 15.55
CA ARG A 71 -5.75 3.90 14.51
C ARG A 71 -4.91 3.20 13.44
N PHE A 72 -3.77 3.76 13.01
CA PHE A 72 -2.90 3.10 12.04
C PHE A 72 -2.33 1.77 12.57
N SER A 73 -2.02 1.69 13.86
CA SER A 73 -1.57 0.46 14.52
C SER A 73 -2.71 -0.54 14.68
N GLN A 74 -3.94 -0.07 14.92
CA GLN A 74 -5.13 -0.93 14.96
C GLN A 74 -5.36 -1.60 13.60
N PHE A 75 -5.29 -0.85 12.50
CA PHE A 75 -5.40 -1.40 11.14
C PHE A 75 -4.31 -2.42 10.84
N ALA A 76 -3.07 -2.10 11.21
CA ALA A 76 -1.93 -3.01 10.99
C ALA A 76 -2.11 -4.34 11.72
N LEU A 77 -2.53 -4.31 13.00
CA LEU A 77 -2.76 -5.52 13.78
C LEU A 77 -3.93 -6.34 13.23
N ALA A 78 -5.02 -5.69 12.83
CA ALA A 78 -6.16 -6.37 12.22
C ALA A 78 -5.78 -7.07 10.90
N ALA A 79 -5.05 -6.37 10.03
CA ALA A 79 -4.55 -6.96 8.79
C ALA A 79 -3.50 -8.06 9.04
N ALA A 80 -2.62 -7.90 10.04
CA ALA A 80 -1.65 -8.92 10.42
C ALA A 80 -2.32 -10.19 10.96
N GLU A 81 -3.39 -10.06 11.76
CA GLU A 81 -4.20 -11.20 12.25
C GLU A 81 -4.83 -11.99 11.10
N GLN A 82 -5.38 -11.27 10.11
CA GLN A 82 -5.91 -11.92 8.89
C GLN A 82 -4.80 -12.65 8.12
N ALA A 83 -3.66 -11.99 7.90
CA ALA A 83 -2.53 -12.57 7.17
C ALA A 83 -1.97 -13.81 7.88
N TRP A 84 -1.85 -13.76 9.21
CA TRP A 84 -1.44 -14.89 10.03
C TRP A 84 -2.43 -16.06 9.92
N SER A 85 -3.70 -15.80 10.14
CA SER A 85 -4.76 -16.80 10.05
C SER A 85 -4.83 -17.43 8.65
N ASP A 86 -4.73 -16.62 7.59
CA ASP A 86 -4.74 -17.11 6.20
C ASP A 86 -3.52 -17.97 5.88
N SER A 87 -2.34 -17.63 6.43
CA SER A 87 -1.11 -18.40 6.24
C SER A 87 -1.11 -19.76 6.92
N LYS A 88 -1.97 -19.94 7.93
CA LYS A 88 -2.01 -21.14 8.80
C LYS A 88 -0.66 -21.46 9.47
N LEU A 89 0.13 -20.44 9.75
CA LEU A 89 1.35 -20.57 10.56
C LEU A 89 0.97 -20.91 12.01
N ASP A 90 1.83 -21.68 12.65
CA ASP A 90 1.69 -22.13 14.02
C ASP A 90 2.96 -21.76 14.80
N LEU A 91 2.83 -20.93 15.84
CA LEU A 91 3.95 -20.45 16.65
C LEU A 91 4.74 -21.58 17.30
N ASP A 92 4.10 -22.71 17.63
CA ASP A 92 4.75 -23.86 18.23
C ASP A 92 5.62 -24.66 17.24
N ARG A 93 5.52 -24.33 15.94
CA ARG A 93 6.18 -25.04 14.85
C ARG A 93 7.19 -24.20 14.05
N ILE A 94 7.34 -22.95 14.40
CA ILE A 94 8.27 -22.02 13.73
C ILE A 94 9.36 -21.56 14.72
N ASP A 95 10.50 -21.18 14.15
CA ASP A 95 11.55 -20.51 14.91
C ASP A 95 11.24 -19.02 15.00
N VAL A 96 10.85 -18.56 16.19
CA VAL A 96 10.50 -17.16 16.44
C VAL A 96 11.69 -16.20 16.27
N GLU A 97 12.94 -16.68 16.39
CA GLU A 97 14.14 -15.88 16.12
C GLU A 97 14.34 -15.64 14.62
N ARG A 98 13.61 -16.37 13.77
CA ARG A 98 13.58 -16.25 12.31
C ARG A 98 12.25 -15.72 11.77
N LEU A 99 11.33 -15.32 12.67
CA LEU A 99 10.10 -14.61 12.36
C LEU A 99 10.34 -13.10 12.48
N GLY A 100 10.28 -12.38 11.38
CA GLY A 100 10.52 -10.94 11.31
C GLY A 100 9.27 -10.11 11.05
N VAL A 101 9.43 -8.77 11.16
CA VAL A 101 8.35 -7.79 10.91
C VAL A 101 8.91 -6.58 10.15
N TYR A 102 8.43 -6.34 8.94
CA TYR A 102 8.75 -5.18 8.10
C TYR A 102 7.44 -4.47 7.73
N VAL A 103 6.94 -3.66 8.65
CA VAL A 103 5.66 -2.92 8.48
C VAL A 103 5.88 -1.46 8.79
N GLY A 104 5.56 -0.59 7.83
CA GLY A 104 5.81 0.85 7.94
C GLY A 104 4.53 1.70 7.90
N SER A 105 4.69 2.93 8.37
CA SER A 105 3.73 4.04 8.26
C SER A 105 4.48 5.32 7.92
N GLY A 106 3.89 6.16 7.07
CA GLY A 106 4.51 7.42 6.65
C GLY A 106 4.42 8.52 7.69
N ILE A 107 3.31 8.57 8.40
CA ILE A 107 2.99 9.65 9.34
C ILE A 107 2.97 9.15 10.79
N GLY A 108 2.64 7.88 11.02
CA GLY A 108 2.47 7.33 12.36
C GLY A 108 1.18 7.83 13.04
N GLY A 109 1.19 7.88 14.36
CA GLY A 109 0.01 8.18 15.20
C GLY A 109 -0.31 9.66 15.31
N ILE A 110 -0.58 10.31 14.19
CA ILE A 110 -0.84 11.76 14.15
C ILE A 110 -2.14 12.15 14.89
N GLU A 111 -3.17 11.30 14.87
CA GLU A 111 -4.42 11.54 15.60
C GLU A 111 -4.16 11.57 17.10
N THR A 112 -3.50 10.55 17.64
CA THR A 112 -3.07 10.49 19.05
C THR A 112 -2.19 11.68 19.44
N LEU A 113 -1.31 12.15 18.55
CA LEU A 113 -0.49 13.33 18.79
C LEU A 113 -1.35 14.57 18.99
N ILE A 114 -2.28 14.86 18.09
CA ILE A 114 -3.14 16.05 18.16
C ILE A 114 -4.03 16.02 19.41
N GLU A 115 -4.67 14.90 19.70
CA GLU A 115 -5.49 14.75 20.91
C GLU A 115 -4.69 15.05 22.19
N ASN A 116 -3.45 14.56 22.28
CA ASN A 116 -2.60 14.80 23.45
C ASN A 116 -2.06 16.23 23.50
N VAL A 117 -1.83 16.89 22.36
CA VAL A 117 -1.49 18.32 22.31
C VAL A 117 -2.65 19.15 22.86
N ASP A 118 -3.88 18.84 22.50
CA ASP A 118 -5.08 19.54 22.99
C ASP A 118 -5.32 19.26 24.47
N ALA A 119 -5.17 18.02 24.92
CA ALA A 119 -5.24 17.66 26.33
C ALA A 119 -4.18 18.42 27.16
N PHE A 120 -2.96 18.53 26.67
CA PHE A 120 -1.88 19.28 27.29
C PHE A 120 -2.20 20.77 27.41
N ARG A 121 -2.66 21.39 26.30
CA ARG A 121 -3.00 22.82 26.27
C ARG A 121 -4.17 23.18 27.17
N GLN A 122 -5.22 22.34 27.19
CA GLN A 122 -6.46 22.62 27.92
C GLN A 122 -6.37 22.24 29.42
N LYS A 123 -5.64 21.14 29.73
CA LYS A 123 -5.71 20.48 31.06
C LYS A 123 -4.34 20.28 31.72
N GLY A 124 -3.25 20.70 31.06
CA GLY A 124 -1.88 20.64 31.58
C GLY A 124 -1.22 19.25 31.49
N PRO A 125 0.07 19.15 31.92
CA PRO A 125 0.93 17.99 31.64
C PRO A 125 0.45 16.65 32.26
N ARG A 126 -0.34 16.70 33.32
CA ARG A 126 -0.87 15.50 34.00
C ARG A 126 -1.91 14.75 33.16
N ARG A 127 -2.40 15.34 32.09
CA ARG A 127 -3.41 14.74 31.19
C ARG A 127 -2.84 14.15 29.92
N VAL A 128 -1.54 14.33 29.67
CA VAL A 128 -0.86 13.68 28.55
C VAL A 128 -0.75 12.19 28.82
N SER A 129 -1.06 11.37 27.81
CA SER A 129 -0.95 9.92 27.93
C SER A 129 0.50 9.47 28.19
N PRO A 130 0.76 8.59 29.14
CA PRO A 130 2.10 8.02 29.34
C PRO A 130 2.57 7.15 28.16
N THR A 131 1.66 6.72 27.30
CA THR A 131 1.93 5.91 26.11
C THR A 131 1.96 6.76 24.84
N LEU A 132 1.90 8.10 24.93
CA LEU A 132 1.91 8.99 23.77
C LEU A 132 3.08 8.68 22.82
N VAL A 133 4.31 8.71 23.33
CA VAL A 133 5.49 8.53 22.48
C VAL A 133 5.50 7.16 21.79
N PRO A 134 5.33 6.02 22.48
CA PRO A 134 5.22 4.71 21.82
C PRO A 134 4.08 4.61 20.80
N ALA A 135 2.96 5.31 21.02
CA ALA A 135 1.80 5.23 20.13
C ALA A 135 1.98 6.01 18.83
N ILE A 136 2.71 7.13 18.87
CA ILE A 136 2.86 8.02 17.69
C ILE A 136 4.02 7.61 16.75
N MET A 137 4.96 6.81 17.21
CA MET A 137 6.12 6.44 16.39
C MET A 137 5.71 5.61 15.17
N SER A 138 6.28 5.90 14.00
CA SER A 138 5.99 5.18 12.75
C SER A 138 6.28 3.68 12.84
N ASN A 139 7.14 3.24 13.76
CA ASN A 139 7.45 1.83 14.01
C ASN A 139 6.52 1.17 15.04
N ALA A 140 5.54 1.88 15.59
CA ALA A 140 4.64 1.32 16.60
C ALA A 140 3.88 0.10 16.08
N ALA A 141 3.38 0.14 14.84
CA ALA A 141 2.69 -0.98 14.22
C ALA A 141 3.59 -2.23 14.12
N ALA A 142 4.82 -2.08 13.64
CA ALA A 142 5.77 -3.19 13.57
C ALA A 142 6.09 -3.76 14.95
N ALA A 143 6.30 -2.90 15.95
CA ALA A 143 6.57 -3.32 17.32
C ALA A 143 5.38 -4.10 17.93
N GLN A 144 4.14 -3.63 17.73
CA GLN A 144 2.96 -4.32 18.24
C GLN A 144 2.76 -5.70 17.58
N ILE A 145 3.00 -5.82 16.27
CA ILE A 145 2.98 -7.12 15.56
C ILE A 145 4.07 -8.03 16.15
N SER A 146 5.29 -7.54 16.31
CA SER A 146 6.39 -8.31 16.90
C SER A 146 6.04 -8.84 18.30
N ILE A 147 5.49 -8.00 19.17
CA ILE A 147 5.08 -8.38 20.53
C ILE A 147 3.96 -9.45 20.49
N LYS A 148 2.95 -9.26 19.65
CA LYS A 148 1.78 -10.15 19.58
C LYS A 148 2.15 -11.56 19.14
N TRP A 149 3.03 -11.71 18.17
CA TRP A 149 3.47 -13.02 17.64
C TRP A 149 4.83 -13.48 18.18
N ASN A 150 5.36 -12.83 19.22
CA ASN A 150 6.70 -13.14 19.75
C ASN A 150 7.76 -13.23 18.64
N ALA A 151 7.65 -12.35 17.63
CA ALA A 151 8.56 -12.31 16.49
C ALA A 151 9.90 -11.68 16.92
N MET A 152 10.92 -12.50 17.10
CA MET A 152 12.24 -12.10 17.63
C MET A 152 13.29 -11.94 16.53
N GLY A 153 12.93 -12.19 15.26
CA GLY A 153 13.76 -11.96 14.11
C GLY A 153 13.88 -10.46 13.74
N PRO A 154 14.43 -10.14 12.56
CA PRO A 154 14.62 -8.77 12.14
C PRO A 154 13.30 -7.98 12.12
N SER A 155 13.26 -6.82 12.80
CA SER A 155 12.09 -5.95 12.85
C SER A 155 12.46 -4.52 12.48
N MET A 156 11.77 -3.95 11.50
CA MET A 156 11.98 -2.58 11.04
C MET A 156 10.68 -1.97 10.49
N SER A 157 10.57 -0.66 10.61
CA SER A 157 9.56 0.14 9.92
C SER A 157 10.27 1.05 8.92
N PRO A 158 10.33 0.70 7.63
CA PRO A 158 10.87 1.61 6.63
C PRO A 158 9.96 2.83 6.48
N VAL A 159 10.56 4.01 6.29
CA VAL A 159 9.84 5.26 6.06
C VAL A 159 10.30 5.82 4.71
N SER A 160 9.56 5.52 3.66
CA SER A 160 9.79 5.98 2.28
C SER A 160 8.52 6.64 1.69
N ALA A 161 7.79 7.38 2.53
CA ALA A 161 6.53 8.03 2.19
C ALA A 161 5.54 7.03 1.52
N CYS A 162 4.94 7.40 0.38
CA CYS A 162 3.97 6.54 -0.30
C CYS A 162 4.57 5.21 -0.84
N ALA A 163 5.89 5.06 -0.86
CA ALA A 163 6.58 3.85 -1.31
C ALA A 163 6.81 2.81 -0.19
N ILE A 164 6.36 3.09 1.04
CA ILE A 164 6.58 2.25 2.23
C ILE A 164 6.20 0.79 2.00
N GLY A 165 4.99 0.52 1.50
CA GLY A 165 4.50 -0.85 1.33
C GLY A 165 5.42 -1.69 0.45
N ASN A 166 5.77 -1.19 -0.74
CA ASN A 166 6.69 -1.90 -1.63
C ASN A 166 8.13 -1.95 -1.08
N THR A 167 8.58 -0.92 -0.36
CA THR A 167 9.88 -0.93 0.31
C THR A 167 9.93 -2.01 1.39
N ALA A 168 8.90 -2.10 2.22
CA ALA A 168 8.81 -3.11 3.28
C ALA A 168 8.81 -4.54 2.73
N ILE A 169 8.01 -4.79 1.69
CA ILE A 169 7.96 -6.08 0.99
C ILE A 169 9.31 -6.40 0.35
N GLY A 170 9.94 -5.42 -0.31
CA GLY A 170 11.22 -5.60 -0.98
C GLY A 170 12.39 -5.86 -0.04
N GLU A 171 12.46 -5.17 1.09
CA GLU A 171 13.51 -5.42 2.09
C GLU A 171 13.27 -6.76 2.83
N ALA A 172 12.02 -7.09 3.16
CA ALA A 172 11.67 -8.41 3.71
C ALA A 172 12.04 -9.55 2.73
N PHE A 173 11.75 -9.35 1.44
CA PHE A 173 12.18 -10.28 0.39
C PHE A 173 13.70 -10.49 0.38
N ARG A 174 14.49 -9.42 0.51
CA ARG A 174 15.97 -9.52 0.57
C ARG A 174 16.43 -10.35 1.77
N LEU A 175 15.89 -10.08 2.96
CA LEU A 175 16.27 -10.82 4.17
C LEU A 175 16.00 -12.31 4.05
N ILE A 176 14.81 -12.70 3.59
CA ILE A 176 14.48 -14.12 3.39
C ILE A 176 15.37 -14.72 2.29
N ARG A 177 15.56 -14.01 1.18
CA ARG A 177 16.39 -14.48 0.05
C ARG A 177 17.83 -14.77 0.45
N TYR A 178 18.38 -14.02 1.40
CA TYR A 178 19.74 -14.21 1.92
C TYR A 178 19.78 -15.12 3.15
N GLY A 179 18.67 -15.68 3.60
CA GLY A 179 18.60 -16.63 4.70
C GLY A 179 18.69 -16.00 6.09
N GLU A 180 18.40 -14.69 6.22
CA GLU A 180 18.39 -13.99 7.51
C GLU A 180 17.09 -14.20 8.29
N ALA A 181 15.99 -14.55 7.61
CA ALA A 181 14.71 -14.90 8.20
C ALA A 181 14.04 -16.00 7.37
N ASP A 182 13.07 -16.72 7.95
CA ASP A 182 12.25 -17.70 7.25
C ASP A 182 10.86 -17.17 6.95
N VAL A 183 10.30 -16.33 7.84
CA VAL A 183 8.96 -15.76 7.75
C VAL A 183 9.03 -14.29 8.14
N ILE A 184 8.38 -13.41 7.38
CA ILE A 184 8.30 -11.98 7.70
C ILE A 184 6.89 -11.46 7.41
N PHE A 185 6.28 -10.75 8.39
CA PHE A 185 5.15 -9.86 8.15
C PHE A 185 5.66 -8.64 7.38
N ALA A 186 5.15 -8.40 6.19
CA ALA A 186 5.62 -7.29 5.34
C ALA A 186 4.45 -6.47 4.78
N GLY A 187 4.59 -5.16 4.77
CA GLY A 187 3.56 -4.28 4.21
C GLY A 187 3.55 -2.88 4.81
N GLY A 188 2.37 -2.27 4.81
CA GLY A 188 2.22 -0.91 5.31
C GLY A 188 0.82 -0.62 5.84
N THR A 189 0.75 0.44 6.61
CA THR A 189 -0.48 0.93 7.25
C THR A 189 -0.46 2.46 7.31
N GLU A 190 -1.65 3.07 7.29
CA GLU A 190 -1.78 4.52 7.47
C GLU A 190 -3.17 4.88 7.99
N SER A 191 -3.24 5.87 8.88
CA SER A 191 -4.47 6.52 9.27
C SER A 191 -4.20 8.01 9.54
N ALA A 192 -4.40 8.82 8.49
CA ALA A 192 -4.08 10.25 8.54
C ALA A 192 -5.24 11.14 8.09
N ILE A 193 -6.47 10.61 8.05
CA ILE A 193 -7.67 11.38 7.69
C ILE A 193 -8.13 12.18 8.91
N ILE A 194 -7.40 13.24 9.20
CA ILE A 194 -7.70 14.21 10.24
C ILE A 194 -7.72 15.62 9.66
N ASP A 195 -8.37 16.55 10.36
CA ASP A 195 -8.49 17.96 10.01
C ASP A 195 -7.15 18.57 9.55
N LEU A 196 -6.09 18.47 10.38
CA LEU A 196 -4.77 19.05 10.09
C LEU A 196 -4.13 18.48 8.81
N SER A 197 -4.25 17.19 8.57
CA SER A 197 -3.66 16.53 7.39
C SER A 197 -4.39 16.95 6.11
N ILE A 198 -5.73 16.94 6.13
CA ILE A 198 -6.55 17.41 5.01
C ILE A 198 -6.27 18.88 4.72
N ALA A 199 -6.14 19.74 5.73
CA ALA A 199 -5.77 21.14 5.56
C ALA A 199 -4.37 21.29 4.93
N SER A 200 -3.38 20.53 5.41
CA SER A 200 -2.00 20.61 4.93
C SER A 200 -1.88 20.20 3.46
N PHE A 201 -2.39 19.01 3.09
CA PHE A 201 -2.35 18.55 1.70
C PHE A 201 -3.25 19.39 0.77
N GLY A 202 -4.38 19.89 1.28
CA GLY A 202 -5.26 20.82 0.56
C GLY A 202 -4.58 22.15 0.26
N ASN A 203 -3.82 22.71 1.21
CA ASN A 203 -3.03 23.94 1.00
C ASN A 203 -1.85 23.72 0.05
N ALA A 204 -1.29 22.51 0.01
CA ALA A 204 -0.30 22.11 -0.98
C ALA A 204 -0.90 21.88 -2.37
N THR A 205 -2.22 22.05 -2.55
CA THR A 205 -2.95 21.79 -3.81
C THR A 205 -2.76 20.36 -4.36
N ALA A 206 -2.52 19.42 -3.46
CA ALA A 206 -2.25 18.03 -3.83
C ALA A 206 -3.54 17.17 -3.88
N LEU A 207 -4.61 17.60 -3.18
CA LEU A 207 -5.87 16.86 -3.09
C LEU A 207 -6.89 17.29 -4.13
N SER A 208 -7.68 16.31 -4.59
CA SER A 208 -8.87 16.58 -5.40
C SER A 208 -9.89 17.42 -4.61
N THR A 209 -10.51 18.35 -5.31
CA THR A 209 -11.58 19.20 -4.79
C THR A 209 -12.96 18.85 -5.37
N ARG A 210 -13.09 17.69 -6.00
CA ARG A 210 -14.33 17.20 -6.62
C ARG A 210 -15.31 16.67 -5.57
N ASN A 211 -15.72 17.57 -4.67
CA ASN A 211 -16.56 17.24 -3.51
C ASN A 211 -18.01 16.85 -3.87
N ASP A 212 -18.51 17.31 -5.02
CA ASP A 212 -19.90 17.08 -5.45
C ASP A 212 -20.15 15.62 -5.87
N ASN A 213 -19.11 14.90 -6.22
CA ASN A 213 -19.21 13.50 -6.63
C ASN A 213 -17.99 12.71 -6.14
N PRO A 214 -17.98 12.30 -4.84
CA PRO A 214 -16.85 11.64 -4.21
C PRO A 214 -16.34 10.43 -5.00
N THR A 215 -17.23 9.55 -5.45
CA THR A 215 -16.88 8.31 -6.16
C THR A 215 -16.23 8.56 -7.52
N LYS A 216 -16.33 9.79 -8.07
CA LYS A 216 -15.74 10.21 -9.34
C LYS A 216 -14.47 11.05 -9.17
N ALA A 217 -14.02 11.29 -7.93
CA ALA A 217 -12.92 12.19 -7.65
C ALA A 217 -11.55 11.61 -8.00
N SER A 218 -11.25 10.39 -7.56
CA SER A 218 -10.02 9.70 -7.95
C SER A 218 -10.17 9.14 -9.36
N ARG A 219 -9.41 9.72 -10.29
CA ARG A 219 -9.55 9.44 -11.74
C ARG A 219 -8.18 9.40 -12.44
N PRO A 220 -7.32 8.40 -12.11
CA PRO A 220 -6.00 8.28 -12.70
C PRO A 220 -6.03 8.30 -14.22
N PHE A 221 -5.04 8.98 -14.83
CA PHE A 221 -4.84 9.13 -16.28
C PHE A 221 -5.94 9.90 -17.05
N ASP A 222 -7.01 10.33 -16.36
CA ASP A 222 -8.05 11.17 -16.96
C ASP A 222 -7.58 12.62 -17.10
N GLU A 223 -7.93 13.27 -18.20
CA GLU A 223 -7.55 14.67 -18.46
C GLU A 223 -8.09 15.63 -17.38
N ASN A 224 -9.23 15.32 -16.79
CA ASN A 224 -9.90 16.15 -15.78
C ASN A 224 -9.51 15.81 -14.33
N ARG A 225 -8.45 15.02 -14.10
CA ARG A 225 -7.93 14.77 -12.76
C ARG A 225 -7.37 16.04 -12.14
N ASP A 226 -7.58 16.23 -10.85
CA ASP A 226 -7.25 17.47 -10.14
C ASP A 226 -6.45 17.27 -8.84
N GLY A 227 -6.01 16.05 -8.56
CA GLY A 227 -5.27 15.69 -7.35
C GLY A 227 -5.65 14.32 -6.81
N PHE A 228 -4.92 13.84 -5.82
CA PHE A 228 -5.26 12.56 -5.21
C PHE A 228 -6.39 12.70 -4.17
N VAL A 229 -7.08 11.61 -3.87
CA VAL A 229 -8.00 11.51 -2.74
C VAL A 229 -7.27 10.78 -1.62
N MET A 230 -7.12 11.41 -0.46
CA MET A 230 -6.50 10.79 0.72
C MET A 230 -7.32 9.60 1.19
N SER A 231 -6.66 8.52 1.63
CA SER A 231 -7.30 7.32 2.12
C SER A 231 -6.52 6.68 3.27
N GLU A 232 -7.13 5.73 3.97
CA GLU A 232 -6.56 5.03 5.12
C GLU A 232 -6.69 3.51 4.99
N GLY A 233 -5.95 2.76 5.82
CA GLY A 233 -6.06 1.31 5.94
C GLY A 233 -4.72 0.61 6.14
N ALA A 234 -4.67 -0.69 5.87
CA ALA A 234 -3.47 -1.53 5.96
C ALA A 234 -3.49 -2.67 4.94
N GLY A 235 -2.32 -3.04 4.45
CA GLY A 235 -2.09 -4.25 3.65
C GLY A 235 -0.87 -4.98 4.17
N ILE A 236 -1.07 -6.18 4.71
CA ILE A 236 -0.02 -7.01 5.31
C ILE A 236 0.03 -8.37 4.61
N LEU A 237 1.24 -8.77 4.24
CA LEU A 237 1.53 -10.07 3.64
C LEU A 237 2.43 -10.87 4.59
N ILE A 238 2.26 -12.19 4.60
CA ILE A 238 3.26 -13.13 5.12
C ILE A 238 4.15 -13.53 3.95
N LEU A 239 5.40 -13.08 4.01
CA LEU A 239 6.45 -13.57 3.13
C LEU A 239 7.16 -14.73 3.81
N GLU A 240 7.43 -15.77 3.06
CA GLU A 240 8.00 -17.01 3.58
C GLU A 240 9.04 -17.58 2.60
N SER A 241 10.11 -18.18 3.12
CA SER A 241 11.02 -18.93 2.27
C SER A 241 10.29 -20.14 1.67
N LEU A 242 10.50 -20.40 0.38
CA LEU A 242 9.83 -21.49 -0.30
C LEU A 242 10.09 -22.84 0.38
N SER A 243 11.32 -23.06 0.83
CA SER A 243 11.70 -24.30 1.52
C SER A 243 10.93 -24.48 2.84
N HIS A 244 10.68 -23.40 3.59
CA HIS A 244 9.84 -23.43 4.80
C HIS A 244 8.37 -23.67 4.44
N ALA A 245 7.84 -22.96 3.46
CA ALA A 245 6.45 -23.10 3.01
C ALA A 245 6.11 -24.53 2.54
N LEU A 246 7.02 -25.14 1.75
CA LEU A 246 6.84 -26.50 1.25
C LEU A 246 6.88 -27.55 2.37
N ARG A 247 7.75 -27.40 3.38
CA ARG A 247 7.80 -28.35 4.51
C ARG A 247 6.50 -28.46 5.31
N ARG A 248 5.71 -27.38 5.31
CA ARG A 248 4.41 -27.34 6.00
C ARG A 248 3.21 -27.37 5.07
N GLU A 249 3.42 -27.66 3.79
CA GLU A 249 2.37 -27.74 2.75
C GLU A 249 1.52 -26.45 2.67
N ALA A 250 2.18 -25.30 2.76
CA ALA A 250 1.51 -24.01 2.75
C ALA A 250 0.79 -23.73 1.43
N LYS A 251 -0.36 -23.05 1.52
CA LYS A 251 -0.96 -22.40 0.37
C LYS A 251 -0.06 -21.24 -0.08
N ILE A 252 0.25 -21.17 -1.36
CA ILE A 252 1.07 -20.12 -1.96
C ILE A 252 0.20 -19.30 -2.91
N TYR A 253 0.25 -17.97 -2.78
CA TYR A 253 -0.48 -17.04 -3.65
C TYR A 253 0.34 -16.62 -4.87
N ALA A 254 1.58 -16.22 -4.61
CA ALA A 254 2.53 -15.77 -5.63
C ALA A 254 3.95 -15.87 -5.08
N GLU A 255 4.94 -15.69 -5.95
CA GLU A 255 6.36 -15.56 -5.59
C GLU A 255 6.81 -14.12 -5.76
N VAL A 256 7.55 -13.57 -4.80
CA VAL A 256 8.26 -12.30 -4.95
C VAL A 256 9.60 -12.62 -5.59
N ILE A 257 9.81 -12.15 -6.82
CA ILE A 257 11.02 -12.49 -7.59
C ILE A 257 11.99 -11.33 -7.77
N GLY A 258 11.52 -10.08 -7.55
CA GLY A 258 12.37 -8.91 -7.72
C GLY A 258 11.91 -7.70 -6.94
N TYR A 259 12.89 -6.87 -6.60
CA TYR A 259 12.71 -5.57 -5.94
C TYR A 259 13.73 -4.57 -6.47
N GLY A 260 13.28 -3.35 -6.70
CA GLY A 260 14.12 -2.22 -7.06
C GLY A 260 13.70 -0.95 -6.34
N ALA A 261 14.69 -0.19 -5.91
CA ALA A 261 14.50 1.13 -5.30
C ALA A 261 15.39 2.17 -5.98
N SER A 262 14.95 3.42 -5.94
CA SER A 262 15.70 4.58 -6.46
C SER A 262 15.27 5.87 -5.78
N SER A 263 15.98 6.96 -6.07
CA SER A 263 15.57 8.31 -5.69
C SER A 263 15.49 9.18 -6.93
N ASP A 264 14.48 10.08 -6.97
CA ASP A 264 14.37 11.11 -8.01
C ASP A 264 15.50 12.15 -7.94
N ALA A 265 15.99 12.42 -6.71
CA ALA A 265 16.97 13.47 -6.43
C ALA A 265 16.58 14.82 -7.08
N HIS A 266 15.28 15.16 -7.07
CA HIS A 266 14.70 16.28 -7.79
C HIS A 266 14.06 17.33 -6.88
N HIS A 267 13.02 16.96 -6.13
CA HIS A 267 12.24 17.86 -5.27
C HIS A 267 11.61 17.12 -4.11
N ILE A 268 11.36 17.81 -2.98
CA ILE A 268 10.81 17.18 -1.76
C ILE A 268 9.36 16.67 -1.95
N VAL A 269 8.58 17.27 -2.83
CA VAL A 269 7.16 16.90 -3.06
C VAL A 269 6.93 16.49 -4.52
N ALA A 270 7.49 17.23 -5.49
CA ALA A 270 7.23 17.00 -6.90
C ALA A 270 8.01 15.79 -7.43
N THR A 271 7.32 14.94 -8.17
CA THR A 271 7.90 13.85 -8.97
C THR A 271 8.79 14.40 -10.08
N HIS A 272 9.85 13.67 -10.44
CA HIS A 272 10.68 14.01 -11.60
C HIS A 272 9.83 14.00 -12.88
N PRO A 273 9.73 15.11 -13.63
CA PRO A 273 8.76 15.26 -14.72
C PRO A 273 8.89 14.22 -15.83
N GLU A 274 10.10 13.71 -16.07
CA GLU A 274 10.37 12.66 -17.07
C GLU A 274 10.32 11.24 -16.47
N GLY A 275 9.93 11.06 -15.21
CA GLY A 275 9.84 9.75 -14.56
C GLY A 275 11.16 9.00 -14.37
N LYS A 276 12.29 9.71 -14.31
CA LYS A 276 13.62 9.09 -14.27
C LYS A 276 13.80 8.15 -13.08
N GLY A 277 13.38 8.55 -11.88
CA GLY A 277 13.48 7.70 -10.69
C GLY A 277 12.57 6.48 -10.79
N ALA A 278 11.32 6.66 -11.22
CA ALA A 278 10.38 5.58 -11.46
C ALA A 278 10.94 4.54 -12.45
N TYR A 279 11.50 5.01 -13.58
CA TYR A 279 12.20 4.15 -14.54
C TYR A 279 13.34 3.36 -13.89
N LEU A 280 14.18 4.01 -13.08
CA LEU A 280 15.31 3.36 -12.42
C LEU A 280 14.86 2.29 -11.41
N ALA A 281 13.80 2.54 -10.64
CA ALA A 281 13.24 1.56 -9.71
C ALA A 281 12.69 0.34 -10.44
N MET A 282 11.85 0.53 -11.47
CA MET A 282 11.31 -0.56 -12.29
C MET A 282 12.43 -1.38 -12.96
N ARG A 283 13.38 -0.70 -13.61
CA ARG A 283 14.54 -1.37 -14.25
C ARG A 283 15.34 -2.19 -13.25
N SER A 284 15.58 -1.66 -12.05
CA SER A 284 16.31 -2.34 -10.99
C SER A 284 15.55 -3.58 -10.50
N ALA A 285 14.21 -3.50 -10.38
CA ALA A 285 13.35 -4.61 -10.00
C ALA A 285 13.41 -5.76 -11.03
N LEU A 286 13.29 -5.45 -12.33
CA LEU A 286 13.41 -6.46 -13.41
C LEU A 286 14.82 -7.08 -13.44
N LYS A 287 15.86 -6.27 -13.29
CA LYS A 287 17.24 -6.78 -13.20
C LYS A 287 17.43 -7.71 -11.98
N ASN A 288 16.86 -7.35 -10.83
CA ASN A 288 16.94 -8.17 -9.62
C ASN A 288 16.16 -9.49 -9.76
N ALA A 289 15.06 -9.47 -10.50
CA ALA A 289 14.28 -10.66 -10.87
C ALA A 289 14.95 -11.52 -11.96
N ASN A 290 15.96 -11.00 -12.64
CA ASN A 290 16.62 -11.61 -13.81
C ASN A 290 15.63 -11.93 -14.95
N ILE A 291 14.76 -10.96 -15.24
CA ILE A 291 13.79 -11.04 -16.34
C ILE A 291 13.94 -9.85 -17.28
N SER A 292 13.49 -10.02 -18.51
CA SER A 292 13.39 -8.94 -19.51
C SER A 292 12.05 -8.19 -19.40
N PRO A 293 11.95 -6.95 -19.89
CA PRO A 293 10.69 -6.22 -19.92
C PRO A 293 9.55 -6.94 -20.62
N GLU A 294 9.86 -7.74 -21.66
CA GLU A 294 8.89 -8.49 -22.47
C GLU A 294 8.16 -9.59 -21.69
N GLU A 295 8.68 -10.00 -20.53
CA GLU A 295 8.08 -11.03 -19.68
C GLU A 295 7.04 -10.48 -18.70
N VAL A 296 6.88 -9.15 -18.61
CA VAL A 296 5.89 -8.52 -17.73
C VAL A 296 4.52 -8.48 -18.39
N ASP A 297 3.54 -9.10 -17.76
CA ASP A 297 2.17 -9.25 -18.27
C ASP A 297 1.20 -8.18 -17.76
N VAL A 298 1.48 -7.55 -16.61
CA VAL A 298 0.61 -6.54 -15.99
C VAL A 298 1.41 -5.57 -15.13
N ILE A 299 0.97 -4.31 -15.08
CA ILE A 299 1.53 -3.29 -14.19
C ILE A 299 0.43 -2.76 -13.27
N SER A 300 0.64 -2.87 -11.96
CA SER A 300 -0.12 -2.14 -10.95
C SER A 300 0.57 -0.80 -10.74
N ALA A 301 -0.02 0.25 -11.27
CA ALA A 301 0.58 1.58 -11.30
C ALA A 301 0.44 2.30 -9.95
N HIS A 302 1.37 3.18 -9.66
CA HIS A 302 1.24 4.12 -8.55
C HIS A 302 0.08 5.09 -8.76
N ALA A 303 -0.02 5.72 -9.90
CA ALA A 303 -1.16 6.43 -10.47
C ALA A 303 -2.08 7.14 -9.45
N THR A 304 -1.61 8.23 -8.87
CA THR A 304 -2.31 8.94 -7.78
C THR A 304 -3.44 9.86 -8.23
N SER A 305 -3.73 9.95 -9.52
CA SER A 305 -4.70 10.94 -10.08
C SER A 305 -4.19 12.39 -9.99
N THR A 306 -2.87 12.57 -10.02
CA THR A 306 -2.24 13.89 -10.09
C THR A 306 -1.79 14.20 -11.52
N LYS A 307 -1.84 15.49 -11.92
CA LYS A 307 -1.49 15.90 -13.29
C LYS A 307 -0.10 15.42 -13.69
N VAL A 308 0.91 15.74 -12.88
CA VAL A 308 2.32 15.45 -13.20
C VAL A 308 2.67 13.99 -12.93
N GLY A 309 2.15 13.41 -11.83
CA GLY A 309 2.50 12.06 -11.40
C GLY A 309 2.14 11.00 -12.43
N ASP A 310 0.91 11.04 -12.93
CA ASP A 310 0.41 10.04 -13.88
C ASP A 310 1.12 10.13 -15.24
N ILE A 311 1.44 11.36 -15.71
CA ILE A 311 2.23 11.57 -16.93
C ILE A 311 3.66 11.05 -16.74
N SER A 312 4.29 11.39 -15.61
CA SER A 312 5.65 10.96 -15.28
C SER A 312 5.76 9.42 -15.24
N GLU A 313 4.80 8.74 -14.61
CA GLU A 313 4.78 7.28 -14.58
C GLU A 313 4.56 6.67 -15.97
N THR A 314 3.64 7.23 -16.77
CA THR A 314 3.43 6.83 -18.16
C THR A 314 4.72 6.93 -18.98
N MET A 315 5.47 8.05 -18.85
CA MET A 315 6.76 8.22 -19.52
C MET A 315 7.79 7.19 -19.08
N ALA A 316 7.87 6.91 -17.77
CA ALA A 316 8.79 5.91 -17.23
C ALA A 316 8.48 4.49 -17.74
N ILE A 317 7.20 4.12 -17.81
CA ILE A 317 6.74 2.85 -18.39
C ILE A 317 7.13 2.78 -19.87
N LYS A 318 6.84 3.79 -20.67
CA LYS A 318 7.22 3.84 -22.08
C LYS A 318 8.73 3.74 -22.29
N GLN A 319 9.52 4.41 -21.44
CA GLN A 319 10.98 4.36 -21.53
C GLN A 319 11.53 2.96 -21.25
N LEU A 320 10.93 2.22 -20.29
CA LEU A 320 11.39 0.88 -19.92
C LEU A 320 10.95 -0.19 -20.90
N PHE A 321 9.69 -0.15 -21.31
CA PHE A 321 9.04 -1.23 -22.08
C PHE A 321 9.00 -0.95 -23.60
N GLY A 322 9.35 0.28 -24.04
CA GLY A 322 9.34 0.64 -25.47
C GLY A 322 7.96 0.37 -26.11
N LYS A 323 7.95 -0.33 -27.23
CA LYS A 323 6.69 -0.67 -27.94
C LYS A 323 5.80 -1.64 -27.15
N GLN A 324 6.38 -2.45 -26.26
CA GLN A 324 5.65 -3.38 -25.41
C GLN A 324 4.74 -2.65 -24.40
N ALA A 325 5.08 -1.42 -24.01
CA ALA A 325 4.27 -0.61 -23.11
C ALA A 325 2.79 -0.50 -23.53
N TYR A 326 2.52 -0.48 -24.82
CA TYR A 326 1.16 -0.37 -25.39
C TYR A 326 0.37 -1.69 -25.39
N GLN A 327 1.00 -2.81 -25.02
CA GLN A 327 0.39 -4.14 -24.99
C GLN A 327 0.18 -4.65 -23.56
N ILE A 328 0.86 -4.03 -22.57
CA ILE A 328 0.77 -4.43 -21.17
C ILE A 328 -0.44 -3.70 -20.54
N PRO A 329 -1.42 -4.41 -19.98
CA PRO A 329 -2.47 -3.79 -19.20
C PRO A 329 -1.88 -3.14 -17.94
N VAL A 330 -2.22 -1.87 -17.72
CA VAL A 330 -1.87 -1.08 -16.55
C VAL A 330 -3.12 -0.84 -15.73
N THR A 331 -3.13 -1.18 -14.45
CA THR A 331 -4.26 -0.94 -13.56
C THR A 331 -3.94 0.09 -12.49
N ALA A 332 -4.90 0.94 -12.15
CA ALA A 332 -4.79 1.96 -11.11
C ALA A 332 -5.84 1.74 -10.02
N ASN A 333 -5.50 0.94 -9.02
CA ASN A 333 -6.41 0.60 -7.91
C ASN A 333 -6.81 1.81 -7.07
N LYS A 334 -6.00 2.88 -7.09
CA LYS A 334 -6.31 4.15 -6.41
C LYS A 334 -7.54 4.87 -6.99
N SER A 335 -7.99 4.50 -8.19
CA SER A 335 -9.27 4.99 -8.72
C SER A 335 -10.45 4.60 -7.82
N MET A 336 -10.36 3.46 -7.14
CA MET A 336 -11.39 2.91 -6.22
C MET A 336 -11.05 3.16 -4.75
N LEU A 337 -9.78 2.99 -4.38
CA LEU A 337 -9.30 3.04 -2.99
C LEU A 337 -8.96 4.45 -2.50
N GLY A 338 -8.70 5.40 -3.41
CA GLY A 338 -7.94 6.58 -3.04
C GLY A 338 -6.47 6.25 -2.77
N HIS A 339 -5.73 7.21 -2.27
CA HIS A 339 -4.31 7.05 -1.95
C HIS A 339 -4.11 6.78 -0.46
N MET A 340 -3.86 5.53 -0.12
CA MET A 340 -3.70 5.04 1.26
C MET A 340 -2.30 5.31 1.84
N LEU A 341 -1.53 6.22 1.24
CA LEU A 341 -0.18 6.64 1.66
C LEU A 341 0.74 5.43 1.93
N GLY A 342 1.21 5.27 3.18
CA GLY A 342 2.08 4.17 3.57
C GLY A 342 1.48 2.76 3.41
N ALA A 343 0.16 2.65 3.47
CA ALA A 343 -0.55 1.38 3.28
C ALA A 343 -0.66 0.97 1.79
N ALA A 344 -0.61 1.94 0.86
CA ALA A 344 -0.94 1.73 -0.54
C ALA A 344 -0.20 0.56 -1.18
N GLY A 345 1.13 0.51 -1.07
CA GLY A 345 1.94 -0.55 -1.69
C GLY A 345 1.63 -1.96 -1.17
N GLY A 346 1.31 -2.10 0.12
CA GLY A 346 0.89 -3.38 0.70
C GLY A 346 -0.45 -3.87 0.14
N VAL A 347 -1.44 -2.97 0.07
CA VAL A 347 -2.77 -3.29 -0.49
C VAL A 347 -2.69 -3.58 -1.99
N GLU A 348 -1.89 -2.82 -2.74
CA GLU A 348 -1.68 -3.02 -4.18
C GLU A 348 -0.91 -4.31 -4.48
N ALA A 349 0.04 -4.70 -3.63
CA ALA A 349 0.71 -5.99 -3.73
C ALA A 349 -0.26 -7.17 -3.51
N ILE A 350 -1.19 -7.04 -2.55
CA ILE A 350 -2.28 -8.01 -2.36
C ILE A 350 -3.17 -8.10 -3.60
N ALA A 351 -3.59 -6.95 -4.16
CA ALA A 351 -4.38 -6.90 -5.38
C ALA A 351 -3.66 -7.57 -6.56
N LEU A 352 -2.35 -7.33 -6.71
CA LEU A 352 -1.54 -7.95 -7.76
C LEU A 352 -1.37 -9.46 -7.55
N ALA A 353 -1.15 -9.93 -6.32
CA ALA A 353 -1.07 -11.35 -6.01
C ALA A 353 -2.40 -12.08 -6.33
N MET A 354 -3.54 -11.43 -6.01
CA MET A 354 -4.86 -11.94 -6.39
C MET A 354 -5.08 -11.94 -7.90
N SER A 355 -4.62 -10.88 -8.59
CA SER A 355 -4.68 -10.82 -10.07
C SER A 355 -3.92 -11.98 -10.72
N LEU A 356 -2.70 -12.26 -10.26
CA LEU A 356 -1.89 -13.39 -10.75
C LEU A 356 -2.57 -14.74 -10.51
N LYS A 357 -3.19 -14.89 -9.32
CA LYS A 357 -3.88 -16.12 -8.94
C LYS A 357 -5.13 -16.37 -9.78
N GLU A 358 -5.99 -15.36 -9.93
CA GLU A 358 -7.31 -15.47 -10.53
C GLU A 358 -7.30 -15.22 -12.06
N GLY A 359 -6.22 -14.63 -12.60
CA GLY A 359 -6.15 -14.23 -14.01
C GLY A 359 -7.05 -13.04 -14.35
N ILE A 360 -7.31 -12.15 -13.37
CA ILE A 360 -8.19 -10.98 -13.53
C ILE A 360 -7.42 -9.72 -13.19
N VAL A 361 -7.41 -8.73 -14.07
CA VAL A 361 -6.85 -7.41 -13.84
C VAL A 361 -8.00 -6.46 -13.43
N PRO A 362 -7.94 -5.84 -12.24
CA PRO A 362 -8.95 -4.87 -11.79
C PRO A 362 -9.02 -3.66 -12.71
N PRO A 363 -10.17 -2.98 -12.79
CA PRO A 363 -10.33 -1.81 -13.66
C PRO A 363 -9.66 -0.57 -13.07
N THR A 364 -9.32 0.38 -13.94
CA THR A 364 -9.19 1.78 -13.59
C THR A 364 -10.54 2.45 -13.83
N ILE A 365 -11.27 2.79 -12.76
CA ILE A 365 -12.55 3.49 -12.90
C ILE A 365 -12.34 4.98 -13.12
N ASN A 366 -13.38 5.67 -13.58
CA ASN A 366 -13.41 7.14 -13.81
C ASN A 366 -12.48 7.66 -14.92
N LEU A 367 -11.89 6.78 -15.72
CA LEU A 367 -11.15 7.17 -16.93
C LEU A 367 -12.15 7.37 -18.07
N GLU A 368 -12.74 8.57 -18.12
CA GLU A 368 -13.77 8.95 -19.10
C GLU A 368 -13.18 9.73 -20.28
N ASN A 369 -12.18 10.56 -20.02
CA ASN A 369 -11.47 11.38 -20.98
C ASN A 369 -9.96 11.15 -20.81
N PRO A 370 -9.37 10.18 -21.54
CA PRO A 370 -7.94 9.89 -21.42
C PRO A 370 -7.07 11.11 -21.73
N ASP A 371 -6.12 11.42 -20.84
CA ASP A 371 -5.13 12.47 -21.08
C ASP A 371 -4.27 12.06 -22.31
N PRO A 372 -4.12 12.93 -23.34
CA PRO A 372 -3.31 12.59 -24.51
C PRO A 372 -1.85 12.20 -24.23
N LEU A 373 -1.30 12.60 -23.09
CA LEU A 373 0.03 12.22 -22.63
C LEU A 373 0.05 10.88 -21.87
N CYS A 374 -1.14 10.36 -21.52
CA CYS A 374 -1.35 9.07 -20.89
C CYS A 374 -2.09 8.15 -21.86
N ASP A 375 -1.38 7.55 -22.81
CA ASP A 375 -1.92 6.85 -23.98
C ASP A 375 -1.67 5.33 -23.97
N LEU A 376 -1.46 4.74 -22.78
CA LEU A 376 -1.32 3.29 -22.60
C LEU A 376 -2.70 2.61 -22.38
N ASP A 377 -2.70 1.28 -22.27
CA ASP A 377 -3.89 0.51 -21.91
C ASP A 377 -4.09 0.46 -20.39
N TYR A 378 -4.92 1.36 -19.86
CA TYR A 378 -5.16 1.49 -18.42
C TYR A 378 -6.34 0.64 -17.89
N VAL A 379 -6.79 -0.35 -18.61
CA VAL A 379 -7.92 -1.24 -18.23
C VAL A 379 -9.16 -0.41 -17.79
N PRO A 380 -9.73 0.44 -18.65
CA PRO A 380 -10.77 1.35 -18.24
C PRO A 380 -12.08 0.64 -17.86
N SER A 381 -12.69 1.11 -16.76
CA SER A 381 -14.07 0.82 -16.31
C SER A 381 -14.42 -0.61 -15.95
N VAL A 382 -13.90 -1.63 -16.62
CA VAL A 382 -14.29 -3.03 -16.42
C VAL A 382 -13.06 -3.91 -16.21
N ALA A 383 -13.10 -4.77 -15.20
CA ALA A 383 -12.05 -5.78 -14.97
C ALA A 383 -11.87 -6.68 -16.20
N ARG A 384 -10.64 -7.06 -16.47
CA ARG A 384 -10.29 -7.83 -17.67
C ARG A 384 -9.73 -9.20 -17.29
N GLN A 385 -10.25 -10.25 -17.88
CA GLN A 385 -9.66 -11.58 -17.75
C GLN A 385 -8.50 -11.70 -18.73
N VAL A 386 -7.30 -11.99 -18.21
CA VAL A 386 -6.05 -12.04 -18.99
C VAL A 386 -5.18 -13.17 -18.44
N LYS A 387 -4.47 -13.87 -19.33
CA LYS A 387 -3.42 -14.79 -18.89
C LYS A 387 -2.22 -13.96 -18.42
N ILE A 388 -1.95 -13.97 -17.12
CA ILE A 388 -0.86 -13.23 -16.49
C ILE A 388 -0.01 -14.17 -15.62
N ASN A 389 1.29 -14.08 -15.76
CA ASN A 389 2.27 -14.86 -14.99
C ASN A 389 3.19 -13.95 -14.17
N ILE A 390 3.54 -12.76 -14.70
CA ILE A 390 4.46 -11.82 -14.05
C ILE A 390 3.79 -10.44 -14.00
N GLY A 391 3.77 -9.88 -12.80
CA GLY A 391 3.26 -8.53 -12.55
C GLY A 391 4.28 -7.63 -11.85
N LEU A 392 4.25 -6.35 -12.19
CA LEU A 392 5.06 -5.29 -11.60
C LEU A 392 4.15 -4.37 -10.79
N SER A 393 4.50 -4.08 -9.53
CA SER A 393 3.81 -3.08 -8.70
C SER A 393 4.72 -1.90 -8.41
N ASN A 394 4.23 -0.70 -8.68
CA ASN A 394 4.94 0.57 -8.51
C ASN A 394 4.45 1.35 -7.31
N SER A 395 5.37 1.93 -6.56
CA SER A 395 5.06 2.91 -5.52
C SER A 395 6.09 4.05 -5.55
N PHE A 396 5.62 5.29 -5.70
CA PHE A 396 6.45 6.48 -5.78
C PHE A 396 6.02 7.48 -4.70
N GLY A 397 6.96 7.96 -3.90
CA GLY A 397 6.67 8.75 -2.72
C GLY A 397 7.30 10.13 -2.71
N PHE A 398 6.76 11.03 -1.92
CA PHE A 398 7.37 12.31 -1.60
C PHE A 398 8.81 12.11 -1.12
N GLY A 399 9.68 13.10 -1.36
CA GLY A 399 11.11 12.94 -1.18
C GLY A 399 11.81 12.25 -2.35
N GLY A 400 11.03 11.86 -3.38
CA GLY A 400 11.54 11.15 -4.55
C GLY A 400 11.86 9.67 -4.28
N HIS A 401 11.25 9.08 -3.25
CA HIS A 401 11.40 7.66 -2.94
C HIS A 401 10.59 6.80 -3.93
N ASN A 402 11.26 5.94 -4.67
CA ASN A 402 10.65 5.04 -5.63
C ASN A 402 10.95 3.58 -5.28
N ALA A 403 9.94 2.74 -5.29
CA ALA A 403 10.05 1.30 -5.07
C ALA A 403 9.17 0.54 -6.07
N ALA A 404 9.71 -0.54 -6.62
CA ALA A 404 8.98 -1.44 -7.50
C ALA A 404 9.26 -2.89 -7.08
N ILE A 405 8.22 -3.72 -7.03
CA ILE A 405 8.32 -5.16 -6.77
C ILE A 405 7.81 -5.96 -7.96
N VAL A 406 8.39 -7.12 -8.18
CA VAL A 406 7.96 -8.06 -9.22
C VAL A 406 7.42 -9.31 -8.55
N LEU A 407 6.17 -9.62 -8.87
CA LEU A 407 5.50 -10.84 -8.42
C LEU A 407 5.34 -11.81 -9.62
N LYS A 408 5.45 -13.10 -9.34
CA LYS A 408 5.26 -14.17 -10.29
C LYS A 408 4.21 -15.15 -9.77
N LYS A 409 3.33 -15.60 -10.67
CA LYS A 409 2.38 -16.67 -10.37
C LYS A 409 3.16 -17.91 -9.92
N TYR A 410 2.72 -18.51 -8.83
CA TYR A 410 3.26 -19.78 -8.36
C TYR A 410 2.51 -20.94 -9.05
N GLU A 411 3.30 -21.86 -9.63
CA GLU A 411 2.81 -23.10 -10.32
C GLU A 411 3.03 -24.32 -9.44
#